data_0c1664ce466db0a271c9d200aad2c9c1
#
_entry.id   0c1664ce466db0a271c9d200aad2c9c1
#
_cell.length_a   1.000
_cell.length_b   1.000
_cell.length_c   1.000
_cell.angle_alpha   90.00
_cell.angle_beta   90.00
_cell.angle_gamma   90.00
#
_symmetry.space_group_name_H-M   'P 1'
#
loop_
_entity.id
_entity.type
_entity.pdbx_description
1 polymer ?
#
loop_
_entity_poly.entity_id
_entity_poly.type
_entity_poly.pdbx_seq_one_letter_code
_entity_poly.pdbx_strand_id
1 'polypeptide(L)'
;GLLAKHPTLRNRYCAGLLAAQTFKEARIAAFNGRNNPDHFFWGEIASQLGKGDQFKAFWTGGPKAPDEKDWLKLFGVSEPILILLDEMPPYFHYLDTQKVGNGTVADIATRAFANLLTAAGKKSNVCVVVSDLAATYDTGMRLINRALEDARQEIGRQERNITPVDLAANEIYDILRKRLFKSMPDKAEVE
;
A
#
# COMPACT_ATOMS: atom_id res chain seq x y z
N GLY A 1 -11.64 -1.98 12.04
CA GLY A 1 -11.37 -1.84 10.62
C GLY A 1 -11.89 -3.00 9.78
N LEU A 2 -11.83 -2.85 8.44
CA LEU A 2 -12.37 -3.81 7.46
C LEU A 2 -11.80 -5.22 7.66
N LEU A 3 -10.50 -5.34 7.85
CA LEU A 3 -9.82 -6.63 8.04
C LEU A 3 -10.20 -7.33 9.36
N ALA A 4 -10.58 -6.58 10.38
CA ALA A 4 -11.06 -7.17 11.64
C ALA A 4 -12.44 -7.84 11.49
N LYS A 5 -13.25 -7.35 10.53
CA LYS A 5 -14.60 -7.87 10.25
C LYS A 5 -14.61 -9.03 9.24
N HIS A 6 -13.50 -9.28 8.56
CA HIS A 6 -13.40 -10.31 7.52
C HIS A 6 -12.24 -11.28 7.82
N PRO A 7 -12.46 -12.29 8.68
CA PRO A 7 -11.42 -13.25 9.06
C PRO A 7 -10.76 -13.97 7.87
N THR A 8 -11.53 -14.23 6.81
CA THR A 8 -11.05 -14.91 5.60
C THR A 8 -10.05 -14.04 4.82
N LEU A 9 -10.34 -12.73 4.68
CA LEU A 9 -9.42 -11.77 4.06
C LEU A 9 -8.16 -11.63 4.93
N ARG A 10 -8.32 -11.48 6.24
CA ARG A 10 -7.23 -11.45 7.20
C ARG A 10 -6.32 -12.67 7.05
N ASN A 11 -6.89 -13.87 7.04
CA ASN A 11 -6.12 -15.10 6.91
C ASN A 11 -5.43 -15.21 5.55
N ARG A 12 -6.04 -14.77 4.48
CA ARG A 12 -5.48 -14.80 3.12
C ARG A 12 -4.31 -13.83 2.94
N TYR A 13 -4.43 -12.60 3.46
CA TYR A 13 -3.42 -11.55 3.32
C TYR A 13 -2.28 -11.67 4.34
N CYS A 14 -2.56 -12.26 5.50
CA CYS A 14 -1.62 -12.31 6.61
C CYS A 14 -1.21 -13.73 7.01
N ALA A 15 -1.64 -14.77 6.30
CA ALA A 15 -1.47 -16.16 6.70
C ALA A 15 -0.01 -16.61 6.89
N GLY A 16 0.94 -15.97 6.21
CA GLY A 16 2.37 -16.25 6.40
C GLY A 16 3.03 -15.35 7.46
N LEU A 17 2.43 -14.20 7.74
CA LEU A 17 3.07 -13.12 8.47
C LEU A 17 2.59 -13.01 9.92
N LEU A 18 1.31 -13.29 10.14
CA LEU A 18 0.65 -13.11 11.43
C LEU A 18 0.08 -14.43 11.96
N ALA A 19 0.59 -15.58 11.47
CA ALA A 19 0.09 -16.90 11.85
C ALA A 19 0.13 -17.15 13.37
N ALA A 20 1.04 -16.51 14.08
CA ALA A 20 1.20 -16.63 15.53
C ALA A 20 0.72 -15.41 16.31
N GLN A 21 0.23 -14.35 15.65
CA GLN A 21 -0.10 -13.07 16.29
C GLN A 21 -1.48 -12.60 15.91
N THR A 22 -2.18 -11.96 16.85
CA THR A 22 -3.46 -11.33 16.55
C THR A 22 -3.23 -10.06 15.75
N PHE A 23 -4.09 -9.80 14.77
CA PHE A 23 -4.04 -8.58 13.94
C PHE A 23 -4.09 -7.28 14.77
N LYS A 24 -4.58 -7.35 16.01
CA LYS A 24 -4.61 -6.23 16.95
C LYS A 24 -3.22 -5.75 17.37
N GLU A 25 -2.23 -6.60 17.29
CA GLU A 25 -0.86 -6.32 17.71
C GLU A 25 0.01 -5.74 16.59
N ALA A 26 -0.49 -5.75 15.35
CA ALA A 26 0.25 -5.19 14.23
C ALA A 26 0.19 -3.66 14.25
N ARG A 27 1.34 -3.02 14.07
CA ARG A 27 1.41 -1.60 13.75
C ARG A 27 0.99 -1.42 12.29
N ILE A 28 0.09 -0.48 12.05
CA ILE A 28 -0.47 -0.23 10.73
C ILE A 28 -0.01 1.13 10.25
N ALA A 29 0.59 1.16 9.06
CA ALA A 29 0.83 2.38 8.31
C ALA A 29 0.04 2.32 7.00
N ALA A 30 -0.65 3.40 6.66
CA ALA A 30 -1.48 3.47 5.46
C ALA A 30 -1.19 4.76 4.68
N PHE A 31 -1.13 4.64 3.36
CA PHE A 31 -0.96 5.75 2.45
C PHE A 31 -1.95 5.62 1.30
N ASN A 32 -2.70 6.68 1.01
CA ASN A 32 -3.53 6.78 -0.16
C ASN A 32 -2.94 7.85 -1.09
N GLY A 33 -2.47 7.42 -2.26
CA GLY A 33 -1.71 8.27 -3.16
C GLY A 33 -2.56 9.37 -3.81
N ARG A 34 -3.84 9.12 -4.05
CA ARG A 34 -4.74 10.12 -4.63
C ARG A 34 -5.02 11.29 -3.69
N ASN A 35 -5.18 10.96 -2.40
CA ASN A 35 -5.53 11.96 -1.39
C ASN A 35 -4.31 12.75 -0.89
N ASN A 36 -3.10 12.23 -1.11
CA ASN A 36 -1.85 12.81 -0.62
C ASN A 36 -0.78 12.90 -1.73
N PRO A 37 -1.08 13.53 -2.88
CA PRO A 37 -0.16 13.51 -4.03
C PRO A 37 1.16 14.25 -3.76
N ASP A 38 1.15 15.24 -2.87
CA ASP A 38 2.31 16.06 -2.53
C ASP A 38 3.18 15.47 -1.41
N HIS A 39 2.74 14.34 -0.82
CA HIS A 39 3.47 13.68 0.25
C HIS A 39 4.26 12.50 -0.29
N PHE A 40 5.42 12.24 0.29
CA PHE A 40 6.18 11.03 -0.04
C PHE A 40 5.71 9.86 0.84
N PHE A 41 5.23 8.79 0.21
CA PHE A 41 4.69 7.62 0.92
C PHE A 41 5.68 7.05 1.95
N TRP A 42 6.98 7.10 1.66
CA TRP A 42 7.99 6.63 2.62
C TRP A 42 8.10 7.49 3.87
N GLY A 43 7.88 8.80 3.74
CA GLY A 43 7.82 9.71 4.87
C GLY A 43 6.59 9.46 5.73
N GLU A 44 5.44 9.30 5.11
CA GLU A 44 4.18 9.00 5.79
C GLU A 44 4.22 7.67 6.53
N ILE A 45 4.70 6.61 5.88
CA ILE A 45 4.89 5.30 6.52
C ILE A 45 5.81 5.41 7.73
N ALA A 46 6.97 6.05 7.58
CA ALA A 46 7.94 6.22 8.67
C ALA A 46 7.34 7.01 9.83
N SER A 47 6.60 8.07 9.54
CA SER A 47 5.93 8.90 10.56
C SER A 47 4.87 8.12 11.33
N GLN A 48 4.01 7.37 10.63
CA GLN A 48 2.97 6.54 11.25
C GLN A 48 3.55 5.40 12.08
N LEU A 49 4.73 4.90 11.71
CA LEU A 49 5.48 3.92 12.50
C LEU A 49 6.31 4.57 13.64
N GLY A 50 6.15 5.87 13.89
CA GLY A 50 6.85 6.59 14.95
C GLY A 50 8.35 6.77 14.72
N LYS A 51 8.80 6.68 13.46
CA LYS A 51 10.21 6.78 13.07
C LYS A 51 10.47 7.85 11.99
N GLY A 52 9.59 8.85 11.89
CA GLY A 52 9.67 9.91 10.90
C GLY A 52 11.01 10.64 10.89
N ASP A 53 11.58 10.92 12.06
CA ASP A 53 12.89 11.60 12.16
C ASP A 53 14.03 10.80 11.52
N GLN A 54 13.98 9.48 11.54
CA GLN A 54 14.99 8.62 10.91
C GLN A 54 14.94 8.68 9.39
N PHE A 55 13.77 9.00 8.83
CA PHE A 55 13.53 9.10 7.38
C PHE A 55 13.57 10.55 6.87
N LYS A 56 13.63 11.53 7.77
CA LYS A 56 13.56 12.95 7.40
C LYS A 56 14.57 13.36 6.32
N ALA A 57 15.74 12.76 6.29
CA ALA A 57 16.77 13.03 5.27
C ALA A 57 16.35 12.65 3.83
N PHE A 58 15.29 11.81 3.67
CA PHE A 58 14.81 11.37 2.36
C PHE A 58 13.79 12.32 1.72
N TRP A 59 13.41 13.40 2.40
CA TRP A 59 12.58 14.46 1.81
C TRP A 59 13.06 15.88 2.15
N THR A 60 13.84 16.07 3.21
CA THR A 60 14.41 17.38 3.53
C THR A 60 15.53 17.70 2.55
N GLY A 61 15.39 18.76 1.77
CA GLY A 61 16.35 19.13 0.72
C GLY A 61 16.13 18.42 -0.62
N GLY A 62 14.94 17.88 -0.83
CA GLY A 62 14.49 17.22 -2.05
C GLY A 62 14.28 15.72 -1.88
N PRO A 63 13.49 15.12 -2.78
CA PRO A 63 13.14 13.71 -2.69
C PRO A 63 14.36 12.80 -2.91
N LYS A 64 14.53 11.81 -2.03
CA LYS A 64 15.52 10.75 -2.14
C LYS A 64 14.87 9.41 -1.82
N ALA A 65 15.18 8.38 -2.57
CA ALA A 65 14.67 7.05 -2.28
C ALA A 65 15.40 6.47 -1.07
N PRO A 66 14.70 6.01 -0.01
CA PRO A 66 15.29 5.14 0.99
C PRO A 66 15.80 3.86 0.33
N ASP A 67 16.95 3.36 0.75
CA ASP A 67 17.45 2.08 0.28
C ASP A 67 16.85 0.91 1.08
N GLU A 68 17.16 -0.32 0.68
CA GLU A 68 16.68 -1.52 1.37
C GLU A 68 17.09 -1.54 2.85
N LYS A 69 18.32 -1.11 3.16
CA LYS A 69 18.83 -1.11 4.54
C LYS A 69 18.07 -0.13 5.42
N ASP A 70 17.66 1.01 4.86
CA ASP A 70 16.84 1.99 5.57
C ASP A 70 15.48 1.40 5.94
N TRP A 71 14.83 0.71 5.01
CA TRP A 71 13.57 0.01 5.25
C TRP A 71 13.72 -1.11 6.28
N LEU A 72 14.76 -1.94 6.18
CA LEU A 72 15.04 -3.00 7.15
C LEU A 72 15.26 -2.43 8.57
N LYS A 73 15.93 -1.29 8.68
CA LYS A 73 16.11 -0.58 9.94
C LYS A 73 14.79 -0.02 10.48
N LEU A 74 13.95 0.52 9.59
CA LEU A 74 12.61 1.00 9.95
C LEU A 74 11.75 -0.12 10.53
N PHE A 75 11.74 -1.30 9.91
CA PHE A 75 10.91 -2.42 10.31
C PHE A 75 11.32 -3.05 11.64
N GLY A 76 12.59 -2.97 12.02
CA GLY A 76 13.07 -3.62 13.23
C GLY A 76 13.04 -5.14 13.15
N VAL A 77 12.99 -5.81 14.32
CA VAL A 77 13.20 -7.26 14.40
C VAL A 77 11.95 -8.06 14.78
N SER A 78 10.99 -7.50 15.51
CA SER A 78 9.95 -8.31 16.18
C SER A 78 8.52 -7.78 16.07
N GLU A 79 8.32 -6.49 15.90
CA GLU A 79 6.96 -5.94 15.82
C GLU A 79 6.30 -6.30 14.47
N PRO A 80 5.09 -6.86 14.47
CA PRO A 80 4.35 -7.08 13.23
C PRO A 80 3.90 -5.75 12.64
N ILE A 81 4.17 -5.56 11.35
CA ILE A 81 3.88 -4.33 10.60
C ILE A 81 3.01 -4.67 9.41
N LEU A 82 1.92 -3.93 9.25
CA LEU A 82 1.09 -3.94 8.06
C LEU A 82 1.15 -2.58 7.37
N ILE A 83 1.59 -2.58 6.13
CA ILE A 83 1.63 -1.39 5.28
C ILE A 83 0.53 -1.51 4.24
N LEU A 84 -0.33 -0.51 4.15
CA LEU A 84 -1.43 -0.43 3.19
C LEU A 84 -1.16 0.71 2.22
N LEU A 85 -1.01 0.39 0.95
CA LEU A 85 -0.80 1.36 -0.13
C LEU A 85 -2.00 1.32 -1.07
N ASP A 86 -2.70 2.42 -1.13
CA ASP A 86 -3.92 2.56 -1.91
C ASP A 86 -3.79 3.67 -2.96
N GLU A 87 -4.43 3.48 -4.10
CA GLU A 87 -4.43 4.45 -5.21
C GLU A 87 -3.01 4.91 -5.63
N MET A 88 -2.07 3.98 -5.70
CA MET A 88 -0.69 4.26 -6.11
C MET A 88 -0.55 4.64 -7.59
N PRO A 89 -1.33 4.10 -8.56
CA PRO A 89 -1.20 4.50 -9.97
C PRO A 89 -1.41 6.00 -10.22
N PRO A 90 -2.47 6.66 -9.72
CA PRO A 90 -2.61 8.12 -9.86
C PRO A 90 -1.50 8.90 -9.16
N TYR A 91 -1.00 8.40 -8.04
CA TYR A 91 0.13 9.01 -7.34
C TYR A 91 1.41 9.00 -8.19
N PHE A 92 1.80 7.86 -8.75
CA PHE A 92 2.96 7.76 -9.63
C PHE A 92 2.80 8.62 -10.89
N HIS A 93 1.59 8.65 -11.47
CA HIS A 93 1.29 9.52 -12.60
C HIS A 93 1.50 11.00 -12.26
N TYR A 94 1.04 11.44 -11.10
CA TYR A 94 1.26 12.81 -10.62
C TYR A 94 2.74 13.10 -10.44
N LEU A 95 3.50 12.22 -9.78
CA LEU A 95 4.93 12.39 -9.57
C LEU A 95 5.75 12.40 -10.87
N ASP A 96 5.27 11.76 -11.92
CA ASP A 96 5.92 11.76 -13.23
C ASP A 96 5.90 13.14 -13.92
N THR A 97 4.95 13.99 -13.53
CA THR A 97 4.89 15.39 -13.98
C THR A 97 5.95 16.28 -13.33
N GLN A 98 6.52 15.84 -12.20
CA GLN A 98 7.48 16.63 -11.41
C GLN A 98 8.93 16.30 -11.81
N LYS A 99 9.65 17.29 -12.32
CA LYS A 99 11.05 17.12 -12.77
C LYS A 99 12.03 17.28 -11.62
N VAL A 100 13.02 16.37 -11.57
CA VAL A 100 14.14 16.42 -10.63
C VAL A 100 15.42 16.04 -11.37
N GLY A 101 16.34 16.98 -11.54
CA GLY A 101 17.54 16.75 -12.34
C GLY A 101 17.19 16.34 -13.78
N ASN A 102 17.73 15.22 -14.24
CA ASN A 102 17.45 14.64 -15.56
C ASN A 102 16.29 13.64 -15.58
N GLY A 103 15.62 13.40 -14.43
CA GLY A 103 14.52 12.45 -14.30
C GLY A 103 13.26 13.08 -13.71
N THR A 104 12.44 12.25 -13.12
CA THR A 104 11.20 12.65 -12.45
C THR A 104 11.18 12.21 -10.98
N VAL A 105 10.32 12.81 -10.18
CA VAL A 105 10.08 12.35 -8.80
C VAL A 105 9.52 10.93 -8.81
N ALA A 106 8.79 10.53 -9.86
CA ALA A 106 8.29 9.17 -10.03
C ALA A 106 9.41 8.13 -10.15
N ASP A 107 10.57 8.48 -10.77
CA ASP A 107 11.72 7.56 -10.82
C ASP A 107 12.26 7.28 -9.42
N ILE A 108 12.30 8.30 -8.58
CA ILE A 108 12.74 8.18 -7.18
C ILE A 108 11.73 7.35 -6.38
N ALA A 109 10.45 7.63 -6.55
CA ALA A 109 9.37 6.91 -5.88
C ALA A 109 9.30 5.44 -6.29
N THR A 110 9.53 5.12 -7.58
CA THR A 110 9.60 3.75 -8.09
C THR A 110 10.73 2.97 -7.40
N ARG A 111 11.90 3.58 -7.27
CA ARG A 111 13.03 2.98 -6.54
C ARG A 111 12.73 2.79 -5.07
N ALA A 112 12.14 3.79 -4.41
CA ALA A 112 11.74 3.69 -3.00
C ALA A 112 10.73 2.56 -2.78
N PHE A 113 9.81 2.38 -3.73
CA PHE A 113 8.79 1.34 -3.69
C PHE A 113 9.39 -0.07 -3.92
N ALA A 114 10.26 -0.24 -4.91
CA ALA A 114 10.97 -1.50 -5.11
C ALA A 114 11.80 -1.89 -3.87
N ASN A 115 12.53 -0.93 -3.28
CA ASN A 115 13.31 -1.16 -2.05
C ASN A 115 12.42 -1.53 -0.86
N LEU A 116 11.23 -0.91 -0.72
CA LEU A 116 10.24 -1.26 0.29
C LEU A 116 9.81 -2.73 0.15
N LEU A 117 9.43 -3.14 -1.06
CA LEU A 117 8.96 -4.50 -1.34
C LEU A 117 10.08 -5.53 -1.09
N THR A 118 11.29 -5.24 -1.55
CA THR A 118 12.46 -6.09 -1.31
C THR A 118 12.74 -6.25 0.19
N ALA A 119 12.74 -5.16 0.93
CA ALA A 119 12.94 -5.20 2.38
C ALA A 119 11.82 -5.97 3.11
N ALA A 120 10.57 -5.75 2.70
CA ALA A 120 9.42 -6.46 3.28
C ALA A 120 9.50 -7.97 3.02
N GLY A 121 9.90 -8.39 1.80
CA GLY A 121 10.08 -9.79 1.45
C GLY A 121 11.16 -10.51 2.27
N LYS A 122 12.13 -9.79 2.80
CA LYS A 122 13.19 -10.32 3.68
C LYS A 122 12.78 -10.40 5.16
N LYS A 123 11.56 -9.96 5.51
CA LYS A 123 11.07 -9.89 6.88
C LYS A 123 9.78 -10.68 7.07
N SER A 124 9.77 -11.62 8.02
CA SER A 124 8.58 -12.41 8.35
C SER A 124 7.52 -11.64 9.16
N ASN A 125 7.89 -10.48 9.69
CA ASN A 125 7.01 -9.63 10.50
C ASN A 125 6.43 -8.43 9.73
N VAL A 126 6.63 -8.33 8.40
CA VAL A 126 6.15 -7.22 7.58
C VAL A 126 5.24 -7.73 6.46
N CYS A 127 4.10 -7.10 6.29
CA CYS A 127 3.21 -7.32 5.16
C CYS A 127 2.93 -6.00 4.45
N VAL A 128 3.07 -5.99 3.14
CA VAL A 128 2.69 -4.86 2.29
C VAL A 128 1.50 -5.29 1.44
N VAL A 129 0.43 -4.52 1.50
CA VAL A 129 -0.76 -4.68 0.66
C VAL A 129 -0.84 -3.47 -0.26
N VAL A 130 -0.86 -3.72 -1.54
CA VAL A 130 -1.03 -2.69 -2.56
C VAL A 130 -2.37 -2.91 -3.22
N SER A 131 -3.24 -1.90 -3.20
CA SER A 131 -4.46 -1.94 -3.99
C SER A 131 -4.19 -1.37 -5.38
N ASP A 132 -4.72 -2.05 -6.37
CA ASP A 132 -4.59 -1.70 -7.77
C ASP A 132 -5.98 -1.41 -8.35
N LEU A 133 -6.09 -0.28 -9.04
CA LEU A 133 -7.24 0.09 -9.85
C LEU A 133 -6.86 -0.08 -11.33
N ALA A 134 -7.05 -1.28 -11.80
CA ALA A 134 -6.48 -1.85 -13.03
C ALA A 134 -6.78 -1.15 -14.36
N ALA A 135 -7.36 -0.01 -14.53
CA ALA A 135 -7.75 0.41 -15.88
C ALA A 135 -7.53 1.89 -16.26
N THR A 136 -7.13 2.77 -15.36
CA THR A 136 -7.26 4.20 -15.63
C THR A 136 -5.94 4.98 -15.80
N TYR A 137 -4.80 4.40 -15.42
CA TYR A 137 -3.52 5.12 -15.33
C TYR A 137 -2.33 4.32 -15.88
N ASP A 138 -2.24 4.22 -17.21
CA ASP A 138 -1.17 3.42 -17.88
C ASP A 138 0.25 3.75 -17.44
N THR A 139 0.58 5.03 -17.29
CA THR A 139 1.93 5.44 -16.88
C THR A 139 2.22 5.04 -15.45
N GLY A 140 1.31 5.32 -14.51
CA GLY A 140 1.46 4.94 -13.12
C GLY A 140 1.56 3.42 -12.94
N MET A 141 0.76 2.65 -13.69
CA MET A 141 0.79 1.19 -13.69
C MET A 141 2.11 0.63 -14.22
N ARG A 142 2.67 1.21 -15.28
CA ARG A 142 3.99 0.78 -15.79
C ARG A 142 5.10 0.97 -14.77
N LEU A 143 5.06 2.07 -14.02
CA LEU A 143 6.04 2.36 -12.96
C LEU A 143 5.91 1.37 -11.78
N ILE A 144 4.68 1.06 -11.38
CA ILE A 144 4.42 0.05 -10.35
C ILE A 144 4.87 -1.34 -10.80
N ASN A 145 4.50 -1.75 -12.00
CA ASN A 145 4.89 -3.06 -12.55
C ASN A 145 6.41 -3.18 -12.65
N ARG A 146 7.11 -2.14 -13.07
CA ARG A 146 8.57 -2.11 -13.08
C ARG A 146 9.14 -2.31 -11.67
N ALA A 147 8.64 -1.61 -10.68
CA ALA A 147 9.08 -1.76 -9.29
C ALA A 147 8.78 -3.17 -8.74
N LEU A 148 7.64 -3.76 -9.10
CA LEU A 148 7.28 -5.14 -8.75
C LEU A 148 8.22 -6.16 -9.41
N GLU A 149 8.57 -5.96 -10.68
CA GLU A 149 9.52 -6.83 -11.40
C GLU A 149 10.91 -6.77 -10.78
N ASP A 150 11.40 -5.56 -10.48
CA ASP A 150 12.68 -5.36 -9.80
C ASP A 150 12.69 -6.07 -8.44
N ALA A 151 11.62 -5.92 -7.65
CA ALA A 151 11.50 -6.58 -6.36
C ALA A 151 11.36 -8.12 -6.48
N ARG A 152 10.64 -8.64 -7.49
CA ARG A 152 10.48 -10.09 -7.73
C ARG A 152 11.79 -10.80 -8.00
N GLN A 153 12.72 -10.17 -8.68
CA GLN A 153 14.05 -10.73 -8.95
C GLN A 153 14.83 -10.96 -7.65
N GLU A 154 14.63 -10.11 -6.66
CA GLU A 154 15.32 -10.14 -5.36
C GLU A 154 14.66 -11.09 -4.34
N ILE A 155 13.32 -11.13 -4.30
CA ILE A 155 12.54 -11.77 -3.23
C ILE A 155 12.07 -13.20 -3.60
N GLY A 156 12.15 -13.54 -4.88
CA GLY A 156 11.52 -14.76 -5.35
C GLY A 156 9.98 -14.66 -5.33
N ARG A 157 9.29 -15.80 -5.38
CA ARG A 157 7.82 -15.87 -5.57
C ARG A 157 7.01 -15.67 -4.28
N GLN A 158 7.27 -14.66 -3.49
CA GLN A 158 6.49 -14.38 -2.26
C GLN A 158 5.24 -13.52 -2.50
N GLU A 159 5.09 -13.00 -3.70
CA GLU A 159 3.91 -12.21 -4.08
C GLU A 159 2.68 -13.10 -4.25
N ARG A 160 1.53 -12.60 -3.78
CA ARG A 160 0.21 -13.18 -4.04
C ARG A 160 -0.72 -12.12 -4.62
N ASN A 161 -1.13 -12.31 -5.84
CA ASN A 161 -2.18 -11.52 -6.45
C ASN A 161 -3.55 -12.04 -6.00
N ILE A 162 -4.38 -11.14 -5.51
CA ILE A 162 -5.75 -11.44 -5.13
C ILE A 162 -6.64 -10.46 -5.89
N THR A 163 -7.38 -11.00 -6.85
CA THR A 163 -8.44 -10.23 -7.52
C THR A 163 -9.66 -10.25 -6.60
N PRO A 164 -10.19 -9.10 -6.18
CA PRO A 164 -11.48 -9.04 -5.52
C PRO A 164 -12.52 -9.70 -6.42
N VAL A 165 -13.45 -10.40 -5.81
CA VAL A 165 -14.61 -10.96 -6.54
C VAL A 165 -15.34 -9.80 -7.21
N ASP A 166 -15.71 -9.96 -8.48
CA ASP A 166 -16.56 -8.99 -9.15
C ASP A 166 -17.82 -8.75 -8.31
N LEU A 167 -18.04 -7.48 -7.96
CA LEU A 167 -19.21 -7.11 -7.17
C LEU A 167 -20.45 -7.42 -7.97
N ALA A 168 -21.27 -8.36 -7.49
CA ALA A 168 -22.58 -8.58 -8.04
C ALA A 168 -23.44 -7.30 -7.88
N ALA A 169 -24.39 -7.08 -8.78
CA ALA A 169 -25.24 -5.89 -8.77
C ALA A 169 -25.90 -5.61 -7.40
N ASN A 170 -26.21 -6.67 -6.65
CA ASN A 170 -26.78 -6.58 -5.30
C ASN A 170 -25.78 -6.03 -4.26
N GLU A 171 -24.47 -6.31 -4.41
CA GLU A 171 -23.45 -5.82 -3.50
C GLU A 171 -23.19 -4.32 -3.71
N ILE A 172 -23.30 -3.83 -4.93
CA ILE A 172 -23.24 -2.38 -5.24
C ILE A 172 -24.38 -1.65 -4.53
N TYR A 173 -25.60 -2.21 -4.57
CA TYR A 173 -26.73 -1.65 -3.85
C TYR A 173 -26.52 -1.59 -2.35
N ASP A 174 -25.98 -2.65 -1.75
CA ASP A 174 -25.66 -2.70 -0.31
C ASP A 174 -24.55 -1.71 0.07
N ILE A 175 -23.58 -1.49 -0.78
CA ILE A 175 -22.53 -0.47 -0.57
C ILE A 175 -23.14 0.93 -0.62
N LEU A 176 -23.97 1.22 -1.61
CA LEU A 176 -24.67 2.51 -1.75
C LEU A 176 -25.58 2.76 -0.54
N ARG A 177 -26.36 1.77 -0.14
CA ARG A 177 -27.23 1.81 1.02
C ARG A 177 -26.46 2.18 2.29
N LYS A 178 -25.30 1.52 2.55
CA LYS A 178 -24.50 1.73 3.75
C LYS A 178 -23.73 3.05 3.77
N ARG A 179 -23.40 3.61 2.61
CA ARG A 179 -22.53 4.80 2.52
C ARG A 179 -23.28 6.09 2.29
N LEU A 180 -24.38 6.07 1.55
CA LEU A 180 -25.11 7.28 1.15
C LEU A 180 -26.32 7.56 2.04
N PHE A 181 -26.88 6.54 2.70
CA PHE A 181 -28.13 6.70 3.45
C PHE A 181 -27.98 6.21 4.90
N LYS A 182 -28.46 7.01 5.85
CA LYS A 182 -28.53 6.62 7.27
C LYS A 182 -29.54 5.50 7.52
N SER A 183 -30.63 5.49 6.77
CA SER A 183 -31.62 4.41 6.71
C SER A 183 -32.21 4.37 5.29
N MET A 184 -32.28 3.19 4.71
CA MET A 184 -33.03 2.93 3.50
C MET A 184 -34.00 1.79 3.78
N PRO A 185 -35.21 1.84 3.25
CA PRO A 185 -36.13 0.72 3.31
C PRO A 185 -35.50 -0.52 2.66
N ASP A 186 -35.89 -1.69 3.12
CA ASP A 186 -35.44 -2.92 2.49
C ASP A 186 -36.01 -3.04 1.07
N LYS A 187 -35.32 -3.78 0.22
CA LYS A 187 -35.67 -3.91 -1.21
C LYS A 187 -37.13 -4.30 -1.44
N ALA A 188 -37.72 -5.06 -0.51
CA ALA A 188 -39.14 -5.47 -0.52
C ALA A 188 -40.13 -4.33 -0.22
N GLU A 189 -39.68 -3.18 0.28
CA GLU A 189 -40.56 -2.02 0.55
C GLU A 189 -40.57 -1.00 -0.60
N VAL A 190 -39.74 -1.22 -1.63
CA VAL A 190 -39.57 -0.29 -2.77
C VAL A 190 -40.25 -0.82 -4.05
N GLU A 191 -40.67 -2.09 -4.06
CA GLU A 191 -41.52 -2.69 -5.09
C GLU A 191 -43.02 -2.47 -4.75
#